data_b74c005eb99c528bec857a250225c4f8
#
_entry.id   b74c005eb99c528bec857a250225c4f8
#
_cell.length_a   1.000
_cell.length_b   1.000
_cell.length_c   1.000
_cell.angle_alpha   90.00
_cell.angle_beta   90.00
_cell.angle_gamma   90.00
#
_symmetry.space_group_name_H-M   'P 1'
#
loop_
_entity.id
_entity.type
_entity.pdbx_description
1 polymer ?
#
loop_
_entity_poly.entity_id
_entity_poly.type
_entity_poly.pdbx_seq_one_letter_code
_entity_poly.pdbx_strand_id
1 'polypeptide(L)'
;GGVDPGQKCKGPEFPMVLANVYSLKTGQPLVQPYTILQREFTATTPDGKTVKVPLKVGVIGFTTPGIMNWDKRFVEGKLRIDGAVETAQKYLPEMRQKGADVVVALVHGGLSSVPYSATMENPALHLSKVPGIDAMFMGHSHSLFPDRGANPAYTMEGVDNAAGTIHGVPATMPSFWGKALGVIKLELVRDAKAKAW
;
A
#
# COMPACT_ATOMS: atom_id res chain seq x y z
N GLY A 1 29.09 9.36 -0.59
CA GLY A 1 29.42 10.04 -1.81
C GLY A 1 28.46 11.18 -2.02
N GLY A 2 28.93 12.44 -1.97
CA GLY A 2 28.11 13.60 -2.25
C GLY A 2 27.77 13.66 -3.74
N VAL A 3 26.55 14.04 -4.05
CA VAL A 3 26.15 14.35 -5.43
C VAL A 3 26.79 15.69 -5.79
N ASP A 4 27.48 15.74 -6.92
CA ASP A 4 28.04 16.98 -7.46
C ASP A 4 26.91 18.01 -7.63
N PRO A 5 27.00 19.24 -7.06
CA PRO A 5 25.96 20.25 -7.13
C PRO A 5 25.50 20.63 -8.53
N GLY A 6 26.28 20.31 -9.54
CA GLY A 6 25.94 20.52 -10.96
C GLY A 6 25.26 19.34 -11.64
N GLN A 7 25.18 18.18 -11.01
CA GLN A 7 24.64 16.98 -11.62
C GLN A 7 23.15 16.85 -11.34
N LYS A 8 22.30 16.93 -12.38
CA LYS A 8 20.88 16.62 -12.25
C LYS A 8 20.71 15.15 -11.87
N CYS A 9 20.25 14.89 -10.64
CA CYS A 9 19.85 13.54 -10.25
C CYS A 9 18.67 13.10 -11.10
N LYS A 10 18.81 12.00 -11.83
CA LYS A 10 17.73 11.44 -12.66
C LYS A 10 16.58 10.83 -11.83
N GLY A 11 16.79 10.66 -10.52
CA GLY A 11 15.86 9.91 -9.68
C GLY A 11 15.90 8.40 -9.96
N PRO A 12 15.02 7.62 -9.32
CA PRO A 12 14.94 6.18 -9.56
C PRO A 12 14.32 5.88 -10.92
N GLU A 13 14.72 4.76 -11.53
CA GLU A 13 14.16 4.27 -12.80
C GLU A 13 12.84 3.52 -12.65
N PHE A 14 12.30 3.46 -11.44
CA PHE A 14 11.01 2.85 -11.13
C PHE A 14 10.00 3.91 -10.62
N PRO A 15 8.68 3.68 -10.77
CA PRO A 15 7.67 4.60 -10.28
C PRO A 15 7.74 4.79 -8.76
N MET A 16 7.75 6.03 -8.29
CA MET A 16 7.53 6.39 -6.89
C MET A 16 6.07 6.80 -6.72
N VAL A 17 5.40 6.26 -5.70
CA VAL A 17 4.00 6.55 -5.40
C VAL A 17 3.84 7.02 -3.95
N LEU A 18 3.06 8.09 -3.75
CA LEU A 18 2.76 8.63 -2.43
C LEU A 18 1.46 9.44 -2.49
N ALA A 19 0.37 8.83 -2.05
CA ALA A 19 -0.97 9.35 -2.30
C ALA A 19 -1.41 10.46 -1.35
N ASN A 20 -0.93 10.45 -0.12
CA ASN A 20 -1.42 11.32 0.94
C ASN A 20 -0.53 12.53 1.26
N VAL A 21 0.47 12.84 0.43
CA VAL A 21 1.37 13.98 0.63
C VAL A 21 1.20 15.01 -0.47
N TYR A 22 0.97 16.25 -0.07
CA TYR A 22 0.71 17.37 -0.96
C TYR A 22 1.67 18.53 -0.70
N SER A 23 2.08 19.20 -1.76
CA SER A 23 2.83 20.44 -1.68
C SER A 23 1.90 21.59 -1.29
N LEU A 24 2.17 22.31 -0.21
CA LEU A 24 1.41 23.52 0.16
C LEU A 24 1.59 24.64 -0.88
N LYS A 25 2.72 24.65 -1.60
CA LYS A 25 2.98 25.66 -2.63
C LYS A 25 2.08 25.50 -3.85
N THR A 26 1.81 24.26 -4.27
CA THR A 26 1.07 23.97 -5.52
C THR A 26 -0.33 23.44 -5.28
N GLY A 27 -0.63 22.95 -4.06
CA GLY A 27 -1.83 22.20 -3.74
C GLY A 27 -1.90 20.81 -4.39
N GLN A 28 -0.88 20.42 -5.16
CA GLN A 28 -0.84 19.15 -5.89
C GLN A 28 -0.12 18.06 -5.09
N PRO A 29 -0.38 16.77 -5.36
CA PRO A 29 0.42 15.68 -4.81
C PRO A 29 1.91 15.91 -5.03
N LEU A 30 2.74 15.57 -4.03
CA LEU A 30 4.19 15.76 -4.10
C LEU A 30 4.83 14.88 -5.18
N VAL A 31 4.33 13.68 -5.31
CA VAL A 31 4.64 12.72 -6.39
C VAL A 31 3.33 12.08 -6.84
N GLN A 32 3.36 11.24 -7.89
CA GLN A 32 2.15 10.56 -8.33
C GLN A 32 1.51 9.74 -7.19
N PRO A 33 0.19 9.83 -6.97
CA PRO A 33 -0.49 9.13 -5.87
C PRO A 33 -0.42 7.61 -5.99
N TYR A 34 -0.52 7.12 -7.22
CA TYR A 34 -0.50 5.70 -7.55
C TYR A 34 0.03 5.50 -8.98
N THR A 35 0.31 4.24 -9.32
CA THR A 35 0.61 3.81 -10.68
C THR A 35 -0.20 2.57 -11.03
N ILE A 36 -0.46 2.35 -12.33
CA ILE A 36 -1.09 1.12 -12.83
C ILE A 36 -0.10 0.46 -13.76
N LEU A 37 0.39 -0.70 -13.35
CA LEU A 37 1.37 -1.49 -14.05
C LEU A 37 0.65 -2.57 -14.87
N GLN A 38 0.80 -2.55 -16.17
CA GLN A 38 0.33 -3.66 -17.01
C GLN A 38 1.40 -4.73 -17.04
N ARG A 39 1.00 -5.96 -16.69
CA ARG A 39 1.86 -7.14 -16.69
C ARG A 39 1.16 -8.28 -17.38
N GLU A 40 1.95 -9.20 -17.93
CA GLU A 40 1.46 -10.44 -18.52
C GLU A 40 1.72 -11.60 -17.58
N PHE A 41 0.70 -12.37 -17.28
CA PHE A 41 0.77 -13.53 -16.41
C PHE A 41 0.39 -14.79 -17.16
N THR A 42 0.85 -15.92 -16.65
CA THR A 42 0.44 -17.24 -17.13
C THR A 42 -0.78 -17.68 -16.35
N ALA A 43 -1.85 -18.04 -17.05
CA ALA A 43 -3.08 -18.58 -16.45
C ALA A 43 -3.40 -19.96 -17.05
N THR A 44 -4.16 -20.76 -16.30
CA THR A 44 -4.68 -22.05 -16.77
C THR A 44 -6.18 -21.89 -17.03
N THR A 45 -6.62 -22.26 -18.22
CA THR A 45 -8.03 -22.29 -18.59
C THR A 45 -8.75 -23.50 -17.97
N PRO A 46 -10.10 -23.51 -17.88
CA PRO A 46 -10.83 -24.65 -17.34
C PRO A 46 -10.58 -25.98 -18.05
N ASP A 47 -10.21 -25.94 -19.34
CA ASP A 47 -9.82 -27.12 -20.12
C ASP A 47 -8.33 -27.50 -19.98
N GLY A 48 -7.62 -26.87 -19.02
CA GLY A 48 -6.24 -27.21 -18.68
C GLY A 48 -5.16 -26.59 -19.56
N LYS A 49 -5.52 -25.71 -20.51
CA LYS A 49 -4.55 -25.06 -21.39
C LYS A 49 -3.88 -23.87 -20.70
N THR A 50 -2.61 -23.68 -20.97
CA THR A 50 -1.83 -22.52 -20.51
C THR A 50 -1.98 -21.36 -21.50
N VAL A 51 -2.37 -20.21 -20.99
CA VAL A 51 -2.54 -18.96 -21.78
C VAL A 51 -1.83 -17.79 -21.10
N LYS A 52 -1.46 -16.79 -21.91
CA LYS A 52 -0.97 -15.52 -21.40
C LYS A 52 -2.12 -14.53 -21.28
N VAL A 53 -2.21 -13.89 -20.13
CA VAL A 53 -3.27 -12.94 -19.84
C VAL A 53 -2.70 -11.62 -19.32
N PRO A 54 -3.16 -10.47 -19.82
CA PRO A 54 -2.79 -9.19 -19.26
C PRO A 54 -3.50 -8.98 -17.91
N LEU A 55 -2.79 -8.40 -16.96
CA LEU A 55 -3.32 -7.98 -15.67
C LEU A 55 -2.82 -6.57 -15.36
N LYS A 56 -3.71 -5.69 -14.95
CA LYS A 56 -3.39 -4.34 -14.52
C LYS A 56 -3.29 -4.29 -13.00
N VAL A 57 -2.07 -4.12 -12.49
CA VAL A 57 -1.80 -4.03 -11.05
C VAL A 57 -1.67 -2.56 -10.68
N GLY A 58 -2.64 -2.06 -9.93
CA GLY A 58 -2.57 -0.74 -9.32
C GLY A 58 -1.71 -0.79 -8.06
N VAL A 59 -0.82 0.19 -7.89
CA VAL A 59 0.01 0.33 -6.69
C VAL A 59 -0.19 1.74 -6.14
N ILE A 60 -0.61 1.85 -4.89
CA ILE A 60 -0.83 3.11 -4.18
C ILE A 60 0.03 3.17 -2.92
N GLY A 61 0.63 4.33 -2.62
CA GLY A 61 1.53 4.51 -1.48
C GLY A 61 0.98 5.45 -0.42
N PHE A 62 1.23 5.12 0.85
CA PHE A 62 0.85 5.95 1.98
C PHE A 62 2.03 6.11 2.94
N THR A 63 2.21 7.32 3.47
CA THR A 63 3.08 7.58 4.61
C THR A 63 2.27 7.93 5.84
N THR A 64 2.90 7.80 7.02
CA THR A 64 2.27 8.20 8.28
C THR A 64 2.26 9.72 8.42
N PRO A 65 1.14 10.32 8.87
CA PRO A 65 1.09 11.74 9.24
C PRO A 65 2.06 12.11 10.37
N GLY A 66 2.54 11.15 11.15
CA GLY A 66 3.51 11.37 12.24
C GLY A 66 4.81 12.04 11.79
N ILE A 67 5.18 11.94 10.51
CA ILE A 67 6.35 12.63 9.94
C ILE A 67 6.27 14.16 10.13
N MET A 68 5.06 14.73 10.23
CA MET A 68 4.87 16.15 10.50
C MET A 68 5.42 16.59 11.86
N ASN A 69 5.57 15.65 12.81
CA ASN A 69 6.18 15.89 14.11
C ASN A 69 7.68 15.60 14.10
N TRP A 70 8.09 14.46 13.53
CA TRP A 70 9.47 13.99 13.59
C TRP A 70 10.42 14.78 12.70
N ASP A 71 9.94 15.13 11.51
CA ASP A 71 10.68 15.90 10.52
C ASP A 71 10.15 17.33 10.35
N LYS A 72 9.48 17.86 11.39
CA LYS A 72 8.83 19.18 11.40
C LYS A 72 9.67 20.25 10.72
N ARG A 73 10.95 20.37 11.08
CA ARG A 73 11.89 21.35 10.51
C ARG A 73 12.02 21.28 8.98
N PHE A 74 11.76 20.13 8.36
CA PHE A 74 11.87 19.94 6.92
C PHE A 74 10.55 20.09 6.19
N VAL A 75 9.43 19.75 6.83
CA VAL A 75 8.12 19.60 6.18
C VAL A 75 7.12 20.69 6.54
N GLU A 76 7.25 21.33 7.72
CA GLU A 76 6.35 22.39 8.16
C GLU A 76 6.33 23.57 7.16
N GLY A 77 5.14 24.07 6.86
CA GLY A 77 4.93 25.15 5.89
C GLY A 77 5.21 24.78 4.42
N LYS A 78 5.63 23.54 4.15
CA LYS A 78 5.93 23.05 2.79
C LYS A 78 5.00 21.94 2.33
N LEU A 79 4.64 21.03 3.23
CA LEU A 79 3.84 19.85 2.93
C LEU A 79 2.59 19.78 3.81
N ARG A 80 1.55 19.16 3.26
CA ARG A 80 0.37 18.68 3.98
C ARG A 80 0.30 17.17 3.80
N ILE A 81 -0.02 16.46 4.88
CA ILE A 81 -0.23 15.01 4.85
C ILE A 81 -1.67 14.73 5.27
N ASP A 82 -2.43 14.15 4.37
CA ASP A 82 -3.82 13.79 4.57
C ASP A 82 -3.93 12.40 5.22
N GLY A 83 -5.07 12.10 5.83
CA GLY A 83 -5.33 10.78 6.40
C GLY A 83 -5.33 9.68 5.36
N ALA A 84 -4.86 8.49 5.74
CA ALA A 84 -4.73 7.36 4.82
C ALA A 84 -6.10 6.85 4.34
N VAL A 85 -7.10 6.81 5.23
CA VAL A 85 -8.46 6.32 4.91
C VAL A 85 -9.14 7.24 3.89
N GLU A 86 -9.16 8.54 4.14
CA GLU A 86 -9.77 9.53 3.25
C GLU A 86 -9.07 9.54 1.89
N THR A 87 -7.75 9.41 1.91
CA THR A 87 -6.95 9.33 0.69
C THR A 87 -7.25 8.06 -0.12
N ALA A 88 -7.40 6.92 0.56
CA ALA A 88 -7.79 5.68 -0.09
C ALA A 88 -9.20 5.76 -0.69
N GLN A 89 -10.16 6.29 0.06
CA GLN A 89 -11.54 6.53 -0.42
C GLN A 89 -11.59 7.41 -1.67
N LYS A 90 -10.66 8.35 -1.80
CA LYS A 90 -10.52 9.21 -2.98
C LYS A 90 -9.97 8.45 -4.20
N TYR A 91 -8.86 7.72 -4.03
CA TYR A 91 -8.10 7.20 -5.17
C TYR A 91 -8.46 5.76 -5.57
N LEU A 92 -8.94 4.91 -4.66
CA LEU A 92 -9.27 3.52 -5.01
C LEU A 92 -10.36 3.41 -6.09
N PRO A 93 -11.48 4.19 -6.02
CA PRO A 93 -12.48 4.18 -7.09
C PRO A 93 -11.90 4.64 -8.42
N GLU A 94 -11.06 5.68 -8.42
CA GLU A 94 -10.40 6.20 -9.62
C GLU A 94 -9.48 5.13 -10.26
N MET A 95 -8.71 4.41 -9.45
CA MET A 95 -7.84 3.33 -9.93
C MET A 95 -8.64 2.20 -10.58
N ARG A 96 -9.77 1.79 -9.96
CA ARG A 96 -10.67 0.79 -10.53
C ARG A 96 -11.31 1.28 -11.84
N GLN A 97 -11.75 2.52 -11.89
CA GLN A 97 -12.30 3.13 -13.12
C GLN A 97 -11.28 3.17 -14.27
N LYS A 98 -9.99 3.36 -13.95
CA LYS A 98 -8.88 3.28 -14.90
C LYS A 98 -8.47 1.84 -15.25
N GLY A 99 -9.18 0.87 -14.70
CA GLY A 99 -9.07 -0.55 -15.04
C GLY A 99 -8.01 -1.31 -14.25
N ALA A 100 -7.68 -0.88 -13.03
CA ALA A 100 -6.86 -1.72 -12.14
C ALA A 100 -7.64 -2.99 -11.76
N ASP A 101 -7.11 -4.15 -12.13
CA ASP A 101 -7.67 -5.46 -11.81
C ASP A 101 -7.37 -5.85 -10.37
N VAL A 102 -6.15 -5.56 -9.92
CA VAL A 102 -5.67 -5.80 -8.54
C VAL A 102 -5.07 -4.51 -8.02
N VAL A 103 -5.34 -4.16 -6.77
CA VAL A 103 -4.77 -2.99 -6.10
C VAL A 103 -3.94 -3.41 -4.89
N VAL A 104 -2.69 -2.99 -4.90
CA VAL A 104 -1.71 -3.21 -3.83
C VAL A 104 -1.45 -1.90 -3.12
N ALA A 105 -1.65 -1.88 -1.80
CA ALA A 105 -1.32 -0.74 -0.95
C ALA A 105 0.07 -0.92 -0.31
N LEU A 106 0.93 0.08 -0.47
CA LEU A 106 2.21 0.21 0.22
C LEU A 106 2.02 1.20 1.36
N VAL A 107 2.08 0.73 2.61
CA VAL A 107 1.71 1.52 3.78
C VAL A 107 2.91 1.66 4.71
N HIS A 108 3.50 2.84 4.77
CA HIS A 108 4.46 3.14 5.83
C HIS A 108 3.69 3.46 7.12
N GLY A 109 3.14 2.42 7.73
CA GLY A 109 2.31 2.41 8.93
C GLY A 109 2.02 0.98 9.36
N GLY A 110 1.85 0.76 10.64
CA GLY A 110 1.55 -0.53 11.25
C GLY A 110 0.08 -0.68 11.63
N LEU A 111 -0.18 -1.68 12.48
CA LEU A 111 -1.49 -1.96 13.06
C LEU A 111 -1.67 -1.21 14.39
N SER A 112 -2.86 -0.67 14.60
CA SER A 112 -3.26 -0.06 15.86
C SER A 112 -4.76 -0.24 16.06
N SER A 113 -5.17 -0.60 17.29
CA SER A 113 -6.57 -0.73 17.69
C SER A 113 -7.21 0.56 18.22
N VAL A 114 -6.41 1.65 18.34
CA VAL A 114 -6.98 2.94 18.75
C VAL A 114 -8.00 3.44 17.73
N PRO A 115 -9.04 4.18 18.16
CA PRO A 115 -10.00 4.77 17.23
C PRO A 115 -9.32 5.57 16.12
N TYR A 116 -9.88 5.50 14.92
CA TYR A 116 -9.30 6.20 13.77
C TYR A 116 -9.24 7.71 13.99
N SER A 117 -8.13 8.28 13.60
CA SER A 117 -7.98 9.72 13.35
C SER A 117 -7.16 9.93 12.08
N ALA A 118 -7.42 11.01 11.35
CA ALA A 118 -6.71 11.33 10.11
C ALA A 118 -5.20 11.59 10.33
N THR A 119 -4.79 11.82 11.57
CA THR A 119 -3.39 12.07 11.94
C THR A 119 -2.73 10.88 12.64
N MET A 120 -3.42 9.72 12.71
CA MET A 120 -2.87 8.56 13.39
C MET A 120 -1.63 8.01 12.69
N GLU A 121 -0.70 7.49 13.49
CA GLU A 121 0.59 6.98 13.03
C GLU A 121 0.49 5.64 12.30
N ASN A 122 -0.37 4.73 12.79
CA ASN A 122 -0.45 3.35 12.32
C ASN A 122 -1.86 3.03 11.80
N PRO A 123 -2.21 3.43 10.56
CA PRO A 123 -3.58 3.38 10.05
C PRO A 123 -3.98 2.05 9.40
N ALA A 124 -3.09 1.05 9.31
CA ALA A 124 -3.29 -0.12 8.45
C ALA A 124 -4.56 -0.92 8.79
N LEU A 125 -4.92 -1.04 10.10
CA LEU A 125 -6.15 -1.70 10.54
C LEU A 125 -7.42 -1.00 10.01
N HIS A 126 -7.41 0.32 9.98
CA HIS A 126 -8.54 1.11 9.48
C HIS A 126 -8.55 1.19 7.96
N LEU A 127 -7.37 1.28 7.35
CA LEU A 127 -7.21 1.32 5.91
C LEU A 127 -7.70 0.03 5.24
N SER A 128 -7.48 -1.14 5.86
CA SER A 128 -7.98 -2.42 5.35
C SER A 128 -9.50 -2.54 5.27
N LYS A 129 -10.25 -1.66 5.97
CA LYS A 129 -11.72 -1.57 5.87
C LYS A 129 -12.19 -0.81 4.63
N VAL A 130 -11.31 -0.07 3.96
CA VAL A 130 -11.68 0.67 2.75
C VAL A 130 -11.77 -0.32 1.58
N PRO A 131 -12.94 -0.41 0.91
CA PRO A 131 -13.11 -1.35 -0.20
C PRO A 131 -12.14 -1.05 -1.36
N GLY A 132 -11.60 -2.09 -1.97
CA GLY A 132 -10.81 -1.98 -3.19
C GLY A 132 -9.31 -2.20 -3.01
N ILE A 133 -8.82 -2.54 -1.82
CA ILE A 133 -7.45 -3.00 -1.59
C ILE A 133 -7.44 -4.53 -1.60
N ASP A 134 -6.62 -5.14 -2.45
CA ASP A 134 -6.52 -6.60 -2.59
C ASP A 134 -5.29 -7.18 -1.87
N ALA A 135 -4.28 -6.36 -1.60
CA ALA A 135 -3.12 -6.74 -0.80
C ALA A 135 -2.46 -5.51 -0.16
N MET A 136 -1.83 -5.71 1.01
CA MET A 136 -1.20 -4.61 1.76
C MET A 136 0.19 -5.00 2.24
N PHE A 137 1.18 -4.18 1.88
CA PHE A 137 2.52 -4.23 2.46
C PHE A 137 2.66 -3.12 3.49
N MET A 138 2.94 -3.50 4.73
CA MET A 138 3.05 -2.60 5.88
C MET A 138 4.50 -2.43 6.33
N GLY A 139 4.76 -1.39 7.12
CA GLY A 139 6.05 -1.11 7.71
C GLY A 139 5.95 -0.24 8.96
N HIS A 140 6.98 0.58 9.21
CA HIS A 140 7.05 1.60 10.25
C HIS A 140 7.18 1.06 11.68
N SER A 141 6.24 0.27 12.18
CA SER A 141 6.24 -0.24 13.56
C SER A 141 7.27 -1.32 13.83
N HIS A 142 8.06 -1.71 12.83
CA HIS A 142 9.13 -2.70 12.90
C HIS A 142 8.68 -4.09 13.38
N SER A 143 7.41 -4.37 13.35
CA SER A 143 6.84 -5.66 13.75
C SER A 143 6.90 -6.67 12.61
N LEU A 144 6.80 -7.95 12.96
CA LEU A 144 6.63 -9.03 11.97
C LEU A 144 5.13 -9.37 11.87
N PHE A 145 4.56 -9.32 10.67
CA PHE A 145 3.19 -9.79 10.41
C PHE A 145 3.12 -10.51 9.06
N PRO A 146 2.47 -11.68 8.97
CA PRO A 146 1.99 -12.47 10.10
C PRO A 146 3.15 -12.97 10.96
N ASP A 147 2.92 -13.07 12.26
CA ASP A 147 3.87 -13.61 13.21
C ASP A 147 3.33 -14.92 13.76
N ARG A 148 3.97 -16.04 13.42
CA ARG A 148 3.58 -17.37 13.90
C ARG A 148 3.91 -17.60 15.36
N GLY A 149 4.70 -16.73 15.98
CA GLY A 149 4.79 -16.60 17.43
C GLY A 149 3.50 -16.01 18.00
N ALA A 150 3.20 -16.30 19.25
CA ALA A 150 2.00 -15.76 19.91
C ALA A 150 2.20 -14.26 20.24
N ASN A 151 2.13 -13.38 19.23
CA ASN A 151 2.18 -11.95 19.47
C ASN A 151 0.79 -11.45 19.90
N PRO A 152 0.61 -11.04 21.18
CA PRO A 152 -0.68 -10.57 21.67
C PRO A 152 -1.17 -9.30 20.97
N ALA A 153 -0.30 -8.55 20.29
CA ALA A 153 -0.68 -7.38 19.52
C ALA A 153 -1.59 -7.71 18.30
N TYR A 154 -1.68 -8.98 17.90
CA TYR A 154 -2.48 -9.42 16.75
C TYR A 154 -3.81 -10.07 17.13
N THR A 155 -4.31 -9.80 18.34
CA THR A 155 -5.67 -10.19 18.80
C THR A 155 -6.73 -9.12 18.50
N MET A 156 -6.38 -8.08 17.72
CA MET A 156 -7.30 -7.03 17.31
C MET A 156 -8.42 -7.59 16.44
N GLU A 157 -9.62 -7.05 16.59
CA GLU A 157 -10.76 -7.39 15.73
C GLU A 157 -10.42 -7.17 14.25
N GLY A 158 -10.73 -8.17 13.42
CA GLY A 158 -10.44 -8.16 11.99
C GLY A 158 -9.03 -8.60 11.62
N VAL A 159 -8.14 -8.90 12.57
CA VAL A 159 -6.80 -9.42 12.31
C VAL A 159 -6.81 -10.94 12.44
N ASP A 160 -6.50 -11.64 11.35
CA ASP A 160 -6.23 -13.08 11.33
C ASP A 160 -4.72 -13.30 11.11
N ASN A 161 -4.01 -13.47 12.23
CA ASN A 161 -2.56 -13.67 12.17
C ASN A 161 -2.17 -15.03 11.57
N ALA A 162 -3.03 -16.03 11.64
CA ALA A 162 -2.76 -17.35 11.06
C ALA A 162 -2.86 -17.31 9.52
N ALA A 163 -3.90 -16.66 9.00
CA ALA A 163 -4.10 -16.47 7.57
C ALA A 163 -3.24 -15.33 7.00
N GLY A 164 -2.70 -14.45 7.83
CA GLY A 164 -1.98 -13.25 7.38
C GLY A 164 -2.90 -12.23 6.73
N THR A 165 -4.12 -12.05 7.27
CA THR A 165 -5.09 -11.11 6.72
C THR A 165 -5.56 -10.08 7.75
N ILE A 166 -6.01 -8.92 7.26
CA ILE A 166 -6.61 -7.85 8.04
C ILE A 166 -7.93 -7.50 7.38
N HIS A 167 -9.07 -7.75 8.07
CA HIS A 167 -10.41 -7.66 7.48
C HIS A 167 -10.54 -8.42 6.15
N GLY A 168 -9.87 -9.60 6.05
CA GLY A 168 -9.83 -10.41 4.84
C GLY A 168 -8.81 -9.95 3.78
N VAL A 169 -8.16 -8.80 3.93
CA VAL A 169 -7.11 -8.31 3.01
C VAL A 169 -5.79 -9.00 3.36
N PRO A 170 -5.17 -9.76 2.45
CA PRO A 170 -3.82 -10.30 2.62
C PRO A 170 -2.82 -9.19 2.91
N ALA A 171 -2.04 -9.35 3.98
CA ALA A 171 -1.11 -8.31 4.42
C ALA A 171 0.20 -8.91 4.92
N THR A 172 1.28 -8.13 4.85
CA THR A 172 2.55 -8.51 5.46
C THR A 172 3.34 -7.29 5.94
N MET A 173 4.11 -7.48 7.01
CA MET A 173 5.08 -6.53 7.53
C MET A 173 6.36 -7.29 7.89
N PRO A 174 7.48 -7.06 7.19
CA PRO A 174 8.66 -7.92 7.26
C PRO A 174 9.66 -7.52 8.36
N SER A 175 9.19 -6.93 9.48
CA SER A 175 10.07 -6.44 10.54
C SER A 175 10.95 -5.26 10.04
N PHE A 176 12.24 -5.26 10.30
CA PHE A 176 13.16 -4.16 10.02
C PHE A 176 14.54 -4.67 9.59
N TRP A 177 15.31 -3.81 8.90
CA TRP A 177 16.70 -4.04 8.50
C TRP A 177 16.96 -5.33 7.72
N GLY A 178 15.99 -5.75 6.91
CA GLY A 178 16.12 -6.94 6.07
C GLY A 178 16.13 -8.28 6.85
N LYS A 179 15.61 -8.30 8.08
CA LYS A 179 15.52 -9.54 8.90
C LYS A 179 14.56 -10.56 8.32
N ALA A 180 13.55 -10.12 7.59
CA ALA A 180 12.55 -10.99 6.98
C ALA A 180 12.17 -10.50 5.58
N LEU A 181 11.70 -11.41 4.74
CA LEU A 181 11.08 -11.14 3.45
C LEU A 181 9.59 -11.40 3.58
N GLY A 182 8.77 -10.38 3.37
CA GLY A 182 7.32 -10.51 3.28
C GLY A 182 6.89 -10.92 1.86
N VAL A 183 6.14 -12.00 1.73
CA VAL A 183 5.61 -12.47 0.45
C VAL A 183 4.11 -12.66 0.57
N ILE A 184 3.35 -12.03 -0.32
CA ILE A 184 1.91 -12.24 -0.51
C ILE A 184 1.72 -12.99 -1.82
N LYS A 185 1.09 -14.18 -1.75
CA LYS A 185 0.71 -14.94 -2.93
C LYS A 185 -0.78 -14.79 -3.13
N LEU A 186 -1.18 -14.21 -4.26
CA LEU A 186 -2.58 -14.11 -4.67
C LEU A 186 -2.87 -15.17 -5.73
N GLU A 187 -3.96 -15.89 -5.55
CA GLU A 187 -4.53 -16.76 -6.56
C GLU A 187 -5.75 -16.05 -7.15
N LEU A 188 -5.71 -15.77 -8.45
CA LEU A 188 -6.74 -15.02 -9.13
C LEU A 188 -7.55 -15.93 -10.03
N VAL A 189 -8.86 -15.83 -9.92
CA VAL A 189 -9.81 -16.52 -10.80
C VAL A 189 -10.60 -15.49 -11.58
N ARG A 190 -10.57 -15.60 -12.91
CA ARG A 190 -11.35 -14.68 -13.75
C ARG A 190 -12.80 -15.11 -13.81
N ASP A 191 -13.70 -14.23 -13.40
CA ASP A 191 -15.13 -14.42 -13.64
C ASP A 191 -15.42 -14.18 -15.13
N ALA A 192 -15.86 -15.24 -15.83
CA ALA A 192 -16.15 -15.19 -17.24
C ALA A 192 -17.38 -14.28 -17.57
N LYS A 193 -18.33 -14.15 -16.65
CA LYS A 193 -19.54 -13.33 -16.81
C LYS A 193 -19.26 -11.87 -16.51
N ALA A 194 -18.59 -11.59 -15.40
CA ALA A 194 -18.22 -10.23 -15.02
C ALA A 194 -17.03 -9.68 -15.81
N LYS A 195 -16.28 -10.54 -16.51
CA LYS A 195 -15.00 -10.22 -17.20
C LYS A 195 -13.99 -9.54 -16.29
N ALA A 196 -14.06 -9.86 -15.00
CA ALA A 196 -13.21 -9.34 -13.93
C ALA A 196 -12.41 -10.45 -13.26
N TRP A 197 -11.32 -10.08 -12.59
CA TRP A 197 -10.49 -10.97 -11.78
C TRP A 197 -10.95 -10.95 -10.32
#